data_26dc1f293dfdb88dc74e8897c3d309a5
#
_entry.id   26dc1f293dfdb88dc74e8897c3d309a5
#
_cell.length_a   1.000
_cell.length_b   1.000
_cell.length_c   1.000
_cell.angle_alpha   90.00
_cell.angle_beta   90.00
_cell.angle_gamma   90.00
#
_symmetry.space_group_name_H-M   'P 1'
#
loop_
_entity.id
_entity.type
_entity.pdbx_description
1 polymer ?
#
loop_
_entity_poly.entity_id
_entity_poly.type
_entity_poly.pdbx_seq_one_letter_code
_entity_poly.pdbx_strand_id
1 'polypeptide(L)'
;MVNDKRQIMSKKTLSKSQLLCQSFLPVQLAPLAKSALFVLSLIILTACTETQKEQSMKINITTLTTQGLEGDLQKGVSASYAALIDDNLLVAGGCNFPDKLGFEGGKKVFYDEILLFNKTQNQWQTIGKLPEAAAYGASVAIPDGYLWIGGQAATHSLATCYKVQYTKEKGLNLTDFPALPEPLDNFAGTSIGSKVFVAGGNASGKASNKVFYIDVTTDKEWKQLPDFPGDARVQPVLAAIEKDNDTLLYVLGGFFGGDATKTPTMGEKVLAFSLKQQQWHEVALQENPNKEIFSLTGATVLAIDNRYIACFGGVNYSLFINTITDLYHLGKDTSLTDEQRKQKNYDYMSHYMTQPIAYYKFNQECYLFDTHTKQWSVLNIQPDFARAGATLVGTPNEFYLIQGELKPGVRSPKTYKLKILSN
;
A
#
# COMPACT_ATOMS: atom_id res chain seq x y z
N MET A 1 60.02 11.68 -32.16
CA MET A 1 60.85 10.49 -31.96
C MET A 1 59.91 9.39 -31.58
N VAL A 2 59.46 8.68 -32.55
CA VAL A 2 59.97 7.38 -33.01
C VAL A 2 59.70 6.31 -32.02
N ASN A 3 58.84 5.48 -32.28
CA ASN A 3 58.59 4.27 -33.08
C ASN A 3 58.15 3.18 -32.10
N ASP A 4 57.38 2.34 -32.39
CA ASP A 4 56.82 1.58 -33.51
C ASP A 4 56.75 0.09 -33.10
N LYS A 5 55.70 -0.57 -33.52
CA LYS A 5 55.59 -1.92 -34.01
C LYS A 5 55.40 -3.13 -33.07
N ARG A 6 54.38 -3.74 -33.34
CA ARG A 6 54.04 -5.02 -34.04
C ARG A 6 53.72 -6.17 -33.08
N GLN A 7 52.53 -6.66 -33.18
CA GLN A 7 52.07 -7.83 -33.94
C GLN A 7 52.73 -9.13 -33.53
N ILE A 8 51.99 -10.14 -33.13
CA ILE A 8 51.77 -11.35 -33.90
C ILE A 8 51.08 -12.43 -33.03
N MET A 9 49.91 -12.83 -33.47
CA MET A 9 49.39 -14.19 -33.72
C MET A 9 49.50 -15.29 -32.66
N SER A 10 48.31 -15.79 -32.36
CA SER A 10 47.85 -17.16 -32.65
C SER A 10 48.35 -18.29 -31.76
N LYS A 11 47.43 -18.97 -31.12
CA LYS A 11 47.08 -20.35 -31.51
C LYS A 11 45.97 -20.92 -30.59
N LYS A 12 44.98 -21.49 -31.26
CA LYS A 12 44.00 -22.42 -30.77
C LYS A 12 44.64 -23.57 -30.03
N THR A 13 44.05 -23.94 -28.89
CA THR A 13 44.17 -25.33 -28.42
C THR A 13 42.76 -25.78 -28.03
N LEU A 14 42.15 -26.55 -28.92
CA LEU A 14 41.05 -27.46 -28.61
C LEU A 14 41.62 -28.58 -27.72
N SER A 15 41.05 -28.82 -26.57
CA SER A 15 41.29 -30.04 -25.81
C SER A 15 40.06 -30.96 -25.89
N LYS A 16 40.28 -32.04 -26.52
CA LYS A 16 39.74 -33.39 -26.47
C LYS A 16 38.73 -33.70 -25.37
N SER A 17 37.48 -33.88 -25.78
CA SER A 17 36.56 -34.82 -25.17
C SER A 17 35.55 -35.33 -26.18
N GLN A 18 36.08 -35.88 -27.27
CA GLN A 18 35.33 -36.74 -28.19
C GLN A 18 36.21 -37.96 -28.41
N LEU A 19 35.86 -39.03 -27.74
CA LEU A 19 36.11 -40.43 -28.14
C LEU A 19 35.83 -41.32 -26.93
N LEU A 20 34.64 -41.89 -26.87
CA LEU A 20 34.34 -43.21 -26.31
C LEU A 20 32.83 -43.47 -26.53
N CYS A 21 32.54 -43.80 -27.74
CA CYS A 21 31.25 -44.41 -28.09
C CYS A 21 31.58 -45.54 -29.04
N GLN A 22 31.97 -46.66 -28.51
CA GLN A 22 31.95 -47.93 -29.22
C GLN A 22 31.65 -49.08 -28.29
N SER A 23 30.67 -49.88 -28.74
CA SER A 23 30.36 -51.25 -28.34
C SER A 23 29.60 -51.47 -27.02
N PHE A 24 28.28 -51.39 -27.10
CA PHE A 24 27.40 -52.34 -26.42
C PHE A 24 26.39 -52.92 -27.41
N LEU A 25 26.45 -54.22 -27.59
CA LEU A 25 25.51 -55.05 -28.36
C LEU A 25 24.08 -54.90 -27.80
N PRO A 26 23.04 -54.91 -28.64
CA PRO A 26 21.67 -54.85 -28.18
C PRO A 26 21.26 -56.16 -27.53
N VAL A 27 21.03 -56.16 -26.23
CA VAL A 27 20.30 -57.22 -25.53
C VAL A 27 18.84 -57.13 -25.98
N GLN A 28 18.35 -58.15 -26.69
CA GLN A 28 16.92 -58.27 -26.99
C GLN A 28 16.15 -58.54 -25.69
N LEU A 29 15.51 -57.57 -25.15
CA LEU A 29 14.52 -57.66 -24.07
C LEU A 29 13.19 -58.12 -24.66
N ALA A 30 12.59 -59.16 -24.10
CA ALA A 30 11.32 -59.74 -24.47
C ALA A 30 10.16 -58.70 -24.48
N PRO A 31 9.14 -58.86 -25.34
CA PRO A 31 8.09 -57.85 -25.57
C PRO A 31 7.24 -57.50 -24.34
N LEU A 32 7.25 -58.32 -23.30
CA LEU A 32 6.52 -58.06 -22.02
C LEU A 32 7.15 -56.96 -21.12
N ALA A 33 8.46 -56.74 -21.25
CA ALA A 33 9.15 -55.71 -20.46
C ALA A 33 8.95 -54.29 -21.02
N LYS A 34 8.67 -54.15 -22.32
CA LYS A 34 8.41 -52.84 -22.98
C LYS A 34 7.07 -52.25 -22.59
N SER A 35 6.04 -53.11 -22.37
CA SER A 35 4.72 -52.65 -21.95
C SER A 35 4.67 -52.15 -20.51
N ALA A 36 5.45 -52.77 -19.60
CA ALA A 36 5.51 -52.32 -18.21
C ALA A 36 6.26 -51.00 -18.04
N LEU A 37 7.32 -50.73 -18.82
CA LEU A 37 8.01 -49.43 -18.78
C LEU A 37 7.17 -48.29 -19.38
N PHE A 38 6.35 -48.56 -20.41
CA PHE A 38 5.48 -47.55 -21.00
C PHE A 38 4.30 -47.19 -20.11
N VAL A 39 3.76 -48.16 -19.35
CA VAL A 39 2.69 -47.94 -18.40
C VAL A 39 3.24 -47.19 -17.15
N LEU A 40 4.46 -47.52 -16.70
CA LEU A 40 5.09 -46.80 -15.57
C LEU A 40 5.46 -45.36 -15.94
N SER A 41 5.91 -45.07 -17.16
CA SER A 41 6.17 -43.70 -17.62
C SER A 41 4.87 -42.89 -17.84
N LEU A 42 3.78 -43.55 -18.26
CA LEU A 42 2.48 -42.90 -18.38
C LEU A 42 1.85 -42.55 -17.00
N ILE A 43 2.07 -43.44 -15.99
CA ILE A 43 1.59 -43.18 -14.60
C ILE A 43 2.39 -42.06 -13.93
N ILE A 44 3.69 -41.94 -14.23
CA ILE A 44 4.52 -40.86 -13.69
C ILE A 44 4.19 -39.52 -14.37
N LEU A 45 3.80 -39.52 -15.67
CA LEU A 45 3.37 -38.30 -16.37
C LEU A 45 1.95 -37.85 -15.97
N THR A 46 1.09 -38.77 -15.54
CA THR A 46 -0.25 -38.40 -15.01
C THR A 46 -0.27 -37.96 -13.57
N ALA A 47 0.77 -38.29 -12.78
CA ALA A 47 0.89 -37.87 -11.37
C ALA A 47 1.47 -36.44 -11.19
N CYS A 48 1.94 -35.77 -12.26
CA CYS A 48 2.50 -34.42 -12.21
C CYS A 48 1.61 -33.33 -12.81
N THR A 49 0.34 -33.61 -13.07
CA THR A 49 -0.66 -32.58 -13.41
C THR A 49 -1.77 -32.56 -12.38
N GLU A 50 -1.46 -32.38 -11.11
CA GLU A 50 -2.33 -31.60 -10.26
C GLU A 50 -2.19 -30.15 -10.75
N THR A 51 -2.97 -29.78 -11.73
CA THR A 51 -3.36 -28.40 -11.96
C THR A 51 -3.97 -27.92 -10.64
N GLN A 52 -3.17 -27.20 -9.82
CA GLN A 52 -3.73 -26.36 -8.79
C GLN A 52 -4.78 -25.51 -9.52
N LYS A 53 -6.05 -25.82 -9.29
CA LYS A 53 -7.15 -24.97 -9.71
C LYS A 53 -6.82 -23.60 -9.14
N GLU A 54 -6.42 -22.67 -9.97
CA GLU A 54 -6.26 -21.28 -9.59
C GLU A 54 -7.59 -20.87 -8.96
N GLN A 55 -7.56 -20.66 -7.66
CA GLN A 55 -8.75 -20.32 -6.90
C GLN A 55 -9.15 -18.93 -7.37
N SER A 56 -10.16 -18.84 -8.24
CA SER A 56 -10.62 -17.57 -8.77
C SER A 56 -11.31 -16.79 -7.66
N MET A 57 -10.62 -15.78 -7.13
CA MET A 57 -11.19 -14.83 -6.20
C MET A 57 -11.98 -13.76 -6.95
N LYS A 58 -13.09 -13.30 -6.37
CA LYS A 58 -13.90 -12.19 -6.88
C LYS A 58 -14.25 -11.23 -5.75
N ILE A 59 -14.46 -9.96 -6.07
CA ILE A 59 -14.88 -8.95 -5.11
C ILE A 59 -16.34 -8.59 -5.37
N ASN A 60 -17.18 -8.76 -4.36
CA ASN A 60 -18.52 -8.18 -4.33
C ASN A 60 -18.46 -6.79 -3.72
N ILE A 61 -19.19 -5.85 -4.30
CA ILE A 61 -19.21 -4.43 -3.90
C ILE A 61 -20.63 -3.98 -3.68
N THR A 62 -20.87 -3.29 -2.57
CA THR A 62 -22.13 -2.60 -2.27
C THR A 62 -21.81 -1.19 -1.77
N THR A 63 -22.43 -0.18 -2.35
CA THR A 63 -22.27 1.22 -1.91
C THR A 63 -23.17 1.47 -0.71
N LEU A 64 -22.62 2.06 0.36
CA LEU A 64 -23.42 2.54 1.48
C LEU A 64 -24.04 3.90 1.12
N THR A 65 -25.19 4.20 1.77
CA THR A 65 -25.79 5.53 1.67
C THR A 65 -24.86 6.60 2.27
N THR A 66 -25.01 7.84 1.79
CA THR A 66 -24.39 9.03 2.37
C THR A 66 -25.35 9.79 3.30
N GLN A 67 -26.56 9.28 3.50
CA GLN A 67 -27.55 9.90 4.39
C GLN A 67 -27.01 10.00 5.81
N GLY A 68 -27.19 11.14 6.46
CA GLY A 68 -26.69 11.43 7.79
C GLY A 68 -25.27 12.01 7.84
N LEU A 69 -24.57 12.12 6.70
CA LEU A 69 -23.40 12.98 6.63
C LEU A 69 -23.84 14.44 6.61
N GLU A 70 -23.24 15.28 7.46
CA GLU A 70 -23.67 16.66 7.63
C GLU A 70 -22.55 17.66 7.24
N GLY A 71 -22.94 18.89 6.93
CA GLY A 71 -22.03 19.98 6.59
C GLY A 71 -21.04 19.60 5.48
N ASP A 72 -19.77 19.94 5.69
CA ASP A 72 -18.71 19.69 4.70
C ASP A 72 -18.28 18.21 4.61
N LEU A 73 -18.71 17.36 5.57
CA LEU A 73 -18.52 15.90 5.46
C LEU A 73 -19.31 15.29 4.30
N GLN A 74 -20.37 15.95 3.81
CA GLN A 74 -21.11 15.56 2.61
C GLN A 74 -20.24 15.59 1.33
N LYS A 75 -19.16 16.36 1.33
CA LYS A 75 -18.18 16.41 0.23
C LYS A 75 -17.18 15.25 0.29
N GLY A 76 -17.21 14.47 1.38
CA GLY A 76 -16.27 13.41 1.67
C GLY A 76 -14.95 13.92 2.23
N VAL A 77 -14.18 13.01 2.81
CA VAL A 77 -12.85 13.27 3.35
C VAL A 77 -11.84 12.26 2.79
N SER A 78 -10.56 12.55 2.96
CA SER A 78 -9.48 11.59 2.76
C SER A 78 -8.74 11.36 4.06
N ALA A 79 -8.06 10.21 4.15
CA ALA A 79 -7.16 9.85 5.24
C ALA A 79 -7.82 9.90 6.63
N SER A 80 -9.10 9.51 6.72
CA SER A 80 -9.82 9.34 7.98
C SER A 80 -9.28 8.14 8.77
N TYR A 81 -9.54 8.12 10.06
CA TYR A 81 -9.47 6.90 10.85
C TYR A 81 -10.76 6.09 10.67
N ALA A 82 -10.68 4.78 10.90
CA ALA A 82 -11.85 3.93 10.91
C ALA A 82 -11.68 2.73 11.85
N ALA A 83 -12.79 2.07 12.18
CA ALA A 83 -12.81 0.81 12.92
C ALA A 83 -14.02 -0.02 12.51
N LEU A 84 -13.86 -1.34 12.43
CA LEU A 84 -14.96 -2.28 12.29
C LEU A 84 -15.00 -3.18 13.53
N ILE A 85 -15.89 -2.88 14.47
CA ILE A 85 -16.00 -3.55 15.76
C ILE A 85 -17.39 -4.17 15.87
N ASP A 86 -17.48 -5.50 16.00
CA ASP A 86 -18.75 -6.23 16.10
C ASP A 86 -19.78 -5.77 15.05
N ASP A 87 -19.37 -5.74 13.77
CA ASP A 87 -20.20 -5.26 12.66
C ASP A 87 -20.56 -3.76 12.68
N ASN A 88 -20.04 -2.97 13.60
CA ASN A 88 -20.24 -1.53 13.64
C ASN A 88 -19.09 -0.83 12.94
N LEU A 89 -19.40 -0.10 11.86
CA LEU A 89 -18.42 0.69 11.13
C LEU A 89 -18.34 2.09 11.74
N LEU A 90 -17.19 2.44 12.28
CA LEU A 90 -16.86 3.77 12.75
C LEU A 90 -15.92 4.44 11.77
N VAL A 91 -16.10 5.75 11.54
CA VAL A 91 -15.20 6.60 10.74
C VAL A 91 -14.96 7.88 11.50
N ALA A 92 -13.71 8.34 11.62
CA ALA A 92 -13.38 9.50 12.41
C ALA A 92 -12.39 10.43 11.69
N GLY A 93 -12.53 11.74 11.90
CA GLY A 93 -11.60 12.71 11.36
C GLY A 93 -11.56 12.74 9.83
N GLY A 94 -10.36 12.84 9.28
CA GLY A 94 -10.14 13.05 7.86
C GLY A 94 -10.06 14.53 7.49
N CYS A 95 -9.81 14.82 6.22
CA CYS A 95 -9.70 16.19 5.75
C CYS A 95 -10.20 16.37 4.32
N ASN A 96 -10.61 17.59 3.98
CA ASN A 96 -10.93 18.00 2.62
C ASN A 96 -10.62 19.49 2.36
N PHE A 97 -10.98 19.97 1.19
CA PHE A 97 -11.01 21.39 0.83
C PHE A 97 -12.47 21.77 0.54
N PRO A 98 -13.21 22.26 1.57
CA PRO A 98 -14.64 22.43 1.43
C PRO A 98 -15.05 23.59 0.52
N ASP A 99 -14.24 24.66 0.43
CA ASP A 99 -14.60 25.87 -0.32
C ASP A 99 -13.89 25.95 -1.67
N LYS A 100 -12.55 26.05 -1.66
CA LYS A 100 -11.69 26.26 -2.82
C LYS A 100 -10.49 25.33 -2.77
N LEU A 101 -9.92 25.04 -3.93
CA LEU A 101 -8.66 24.29 -4.02
C LEU A 101 -7.49 25.12 -3.45
N GLY A 102 -6.45 24.43 -3.02
CA GLY A 102 -5.31 25.07 -2.34
C GLY A 102 -4.63 26.17 -3.18
N PHE A 103 -4.50 25.97 -4.51
CA PHE A 103 -3.90 26.98 -5.40
C PHE A 103 -4.78 28.26 -5.55
N GLU A 104 -6.07 28.16 -5.29
CA GLU A 104 -7.03 29.28 -5.28
C GLU A 104 -7.08 30.00 -3.91
N GLY A 105 -6.19 29.62 -2.98
CA GLY A 105 -6.18 30.12 -1.60
C GLY A 105 -7.13 29.39 -0.66
N GLY A 106 -7.68 28.25 -1.07
CA GLY A 106 -8.50 27.39 -0.22
C GLY A 106 -7.68 26.77 0.91
N LYS A 107 -8.32 26.57 2.06
CA LYS A 107 -7.70 25.94 3.24
C LYS A 107 -8.16 24.50 3.38
N LYS A 108 -7.23 23.61 3.67
CA LYS A 108 -7.53 22.25 4.08
C LYS A 108 -8.16 22.28 5.46
N VAL A 109 -9.34 21.66 5.61
CA VAL A 109 -10.05 21.52 6.89
C VAL A 109 -9.88 20.09 7.39
N PHE A 110 -9.55 19.97 8.66
CA PHE A 110 -9.47 18.69 9.40
C PHE A 110 -10.70 18.57 10.28
N TYR A 111 -11.21 17.36 10.43
CA TYR A 111 -12.44 17.08 11.18
C TYR A 111 -12.15 16.30 12.45
N ASP A 112 -13.00 16.45 13.45
CA ASP A 112 -12.94 15.73 14.73
C ASP A 112 -14.14 14.79 14.94
N GLU A 113 -15.17 14.85 14.08
CA GLU A 113 -16.36 14.01 14.22
C GLU A 113 -16.00 12.52 14.15
N ILE A 114 -16.63 11.72 15.04
CA ILE A 114 -16.64 10.27 15.01
C ILE A 114 -18.05 9.83 14.59
N LEU A 115 -18.12 9.20 13.43
CA LEU A 115 -19.34 8.74 12.78
C LEU A 115 -19.51 7.24 13.00
N LEU A 116 -20.73 6.81 13.23
CA LEU A 116 -21.17 5.41 13.21
C LEU A 116 -22.15 5.19 12.04
N PHE A 117 -21.93 4.16 11.25
CA PHE A 117 -22.93 3.71 10.27
C PHE A 117 -23.97 2.83 10.95
N ASN A 118 -25.17 3.35 11.12
CA ASN A 118 -26.29 2.62 11.67
C ASN A 118 -26.92 1.73 10.60
N LYS A 119 -26.64 0.43 10.63
CA LYS A 119 -27.13 -0.55 9.63
C LYS A 119 -28.67 -0.67 9.63
N THR A 120 -29.31 -0.50 10.79
CA THR A 120 -30.78 -0.63 10.93
C THR A 120 -31.49 0.56 10.28
N GLN A 121 -31.01 1.74 10.51
CA GLN A 121 -31.55 2.99 9.94
C GLN A 121 -30.99 3.30 8.55
N ASN A 122 -29.95 2.57 8.13
CA ASN A 122 -29.20 2.78 6.90
C ASN A 122 -28.74 4.23 6.74
N GLN A 123 -28.09 4.77 7.78
CA GLN A 123 -27.60 6.16 7.79
C GLN A 123 -26.42 6.33 8.71
N TRP A 124 -25.66 7.41 8.49
CA TRP A 124 -24.58 7.84 9.36
C TRP A 124 -25.12 8.66 10.52
N GLN A 125 -24.46 8.58 11.67
CA GLN A 125 -24.75 9.41 12.83
C GLN A 125 -23.46 9.78 13.55
N THR A 126 -23.33 11.01 14.01
CA THR A 126 -22.23 11.43 14.87
C THR A 126 -22.43 10.88 16.27
N ILE A 127 -21.43 10.16 16.78
CA ILE A 127 -21.48 9.52 18.12
C ILE A 127 -20.41 10.06 19.08
N GLY A 128 -19.51 10.92 18.62
CA GLY A 128 -18.44 11.49 19.43
C GLY A 128 -17.50 12.38 18.63
N LYS A 129 -16.41 12.76 19.26
CA LYS A 129 -15.35 13.58 18.66
C LYS A 129 -13.97 13.05 19.04
N LEU A 130 -13.01 13.22 18.15
CA LEU A 130 -11.59 13.09 18.47
C LEU A 130 -11.18 14.22 19.41
N PRO A 131 -10.22 14.00 20.31
CA PRO A 131 -9.68 15.09 21.16
C PRO A 131 -9.08 16.24 20.35
N GLU A 132 -8.56 15.97 19.16
CA GLU A 132 -8.06 16.94 18.20
C GLU A 132 -8.44 16.51 16.77
N ALA A 133 -8.84 17.48 15.93
CA ALA A 133 -9.17 17.25 14.54
C ALA A 133 -7.94 16.76 13.77
N ALA A 134 -8.03 15.59 13.13
CA ALA A 134 -6.88 14.92 12.55
C ALA A 134 -7.19 14.07 11.32
N ALA A 135 -6.16 13.83 10.49
CA ALA A 135 -6.15 12.96 9.33
C ALA A 135 -4.76 12.33 9.13
N TYR A 136 -4.58 11.47 8.12
CA TYR A 136 -3.28 10.92 7.71
C TYR A 136 -2.58 10.05 8.77
N GLY A 137 -3.31 9.55 9.75
CA GLY A 137 -2.86 8.52 10.68
C GLY A 137 -3.19 7.12 10.18
N ALA A 138 -2.93 6.10 10.99
CA ALA A 138 -3.27 4.72 10.71
C ALA A 138 -4.40 4.20 11.60
N SER A 139 -5.15 3.23 11.06
CA SER A 139 -6.19 2.47 11.76
C SER A 139 -5.86 0.99 11.66
N VAL A 140 -5.65 0.33 12.78
CA VAL A 140 -5.28 -1.08 12.82
C VAL A 140 -6.14 -1.86 13.82
N ALA A 141 -6.54 -3.06 13.45
CA ALA A 141 -7.27 -3.95 14.35
C ALA A 141 -6.33 -4.52 15.42
N ILE A 142 -6.81 -4.64 16.64
CA ILE A 142 -6.15 -5.33 17.76
C ILE A 142 -7.14 -6.32 18.40
N PRO A 143 -6.71 -7.27 19.26
CA PRO A 143 -7.59 -8.31 19.78
C PRO A 143 -8.88 -7.82 20.43
N ASP A 144 -8.88 -6.63 21.04
CA ASP A 144 -10.01 -6.08 21.77
C ASP A 144 -10.43 -4.68 21.28
N GLY A 145 -10.35 -4.41 19.98
CA GLY A 145 -10.77 -3.16 19.35
C GLY A 145 -9.89 -2.73 18.20
N TYR A 146 -9.65 -1.43 18.12
CA TYR A 146 -8.75 -0.81 17.13
C TYR A 146 -7.79 0.15 17.80
N LEU A 147 -6.67 0.43 17.13
CA LEU A 147 -5.84 1.60 17.42
C LEU A 147 -5.97 2.61 16.29
N TRP A 148 -6.19 3.87 16.66
CA TRP A 148 -5.99 5.04 15.81
C TRP A 148 -4.66 5.67 16.21
N ILE A 149 -3.75 5.79 15.27
CA ILE A 149 -2.33 6.03 15.53
C ILE A 149 -1.87 7.27 14.79
N GLY A 150 -1.19 8.21 15.50
CA GLY A 150 -0.53 9.36 14.91
C GLY A 150 -1.43 10.18 13.99
N GLY A 151 -0.85 10.74 12.94
CA GLY A 151 -1.55 11.53 11.93
C GLY A 151 -1.12 12.99 11.92
N GLN A 152 -1.91 13.84 11.30
CA GLN A 152 -1.69 15.27 11.16
C GLN A 152 -2.90 16.04 11.64
N ALA A 153 -2.67 17.01 12.52
CA ALA A 153 -3.59 18.09 12.83
C ALA A 153 -3.37 19.27 11.87
N ALA A 154 -4.11 20.36 12.04
CA ALA A 154 -4.03 21.50 11.11
C ALA A 154 -2.62 22.12 11.00
N THR A 155 -1.80 22.05 12.04
CA THR A 155 -0.50 22.74 12.13
C THR A 155 0.69 21.84 12.45
N HIS A 156 0.46 20.57 12.83
CA HIS A 156 1.53 19.67 13.28
C HIS A 156 1.18 18.21 13.10
N SER A 157 2.20 17.35 13.05
CA SER A 157 2.05 15.90 13.10
C SER A 157 1.81 15.42 14.53
N LEU A 158 1.13 14.29 14.70
CA LEU A 158 0.72 13.73 15.97
C LEU A 158 1.54 12.49 16.33
N ALA A 159 1.88 12.34 17.62
CA ALA A 159 2.38 11.09 18.18
C ALA A 159 1.31 10.34 18.98
N THR A 160 0.16 10.96 19.22
CA THR A 160 -0.92 10.40 20.04
C THR A 160 -1.50 9.14 19.41
N CYS A 161 -1.81 8.16 20.24
CA CYS A 161 -2.47 6.93 19.85
C CYS A 161 -3.69 6.72 20.74
N TYR A 162 -4.79 6.25 20.15
CA TYR A 162 -6.03 5.98 20.87
C TYR A 162 -6.45 4.53 20.67
N LYS A 163 -6.81 3.86 21.76
CA LYS A 163 -7.53 2.60 21.73
C LYS A 163 -9.02 2.89 21.59
N VAL A 164 -9.62 2.25 20.59
CA VAL A 164 -11.01 2.45 20.20
C VAL A 164 -11.78 1.16 20.46
N GLN A 165 -12.82 1.24 21.26
CA GLN A 165 -13.75 0.16 21.54
C GLN A 165 -15.16 0.70 21.39
N TYR A 166 -16.07 -0.18 20.99
CA TYR A 166 -17.49 0.16 20.85
C TYR A 166 -18.36 -1.03 21.18
N THR A 167 -19.39 -0.81 21.97
CA THR A 167 -20.52 -1.76 22.11
C THR A 167 -21.83 -1.00 22.05
N LYS A 168 -22.92 -1.68 21.66
CA LYS A 168 -24.23 -1.03 21.61
C LYS A 168 -24.73 -0.55 22.98
N GLU A 169 -24.34 -1.26 24.04
CA GLU A 169 -24.77 -0.99 25.41
C GLU A 169 -24.00 0.18 26.05
N LYS A 170 -22.69 0.25 25.79
CA LYS A 170 -21.80 1.24 26.43
C LYS A 170 -21.42 2.40 25.50
N GLY A 171 -21.70 2.28 24.21
CA GLY A 171 -21.30 3.24 23.19
C GLY A 171 -19.81 3.22 22.89
N LEU A 172 -19.30 4.35 22.42
CA LEU A 172 -17.90 4.58 22.10
C LEU A 172 -17.07 4.73 23.38
N ASN A 173 -15.95 3.99 23.42
CA ASN A 173 -14.90 4.18 24.42
C ASN A 173 -13.58 4.48 23.69
N LEU A 174 -13.07 5.69 23.86
CA LEU A 174 -11.82 6.17 23.31
C LEU A 174 -10.86 6.43 24.49
N THR A 175 -9.76 5.70 24.57
CA THR A 175 -8.78 5.80 25.64
C THR A 175 -7.37 6.01 25.10
N ASP A 176 -6.53 6.72 25.86
CA ASP A 176 -5.14 6.90 25.50
C ASP A 176 -4.41 5.55 25.41
N PHE A 177 -3.51 5.48 24.45
CA PHE A 177 -2.60 4.37 24.26
C PHE A 177 -1.15 4.91 24.16
N PRO A 178 -0.11 4.12 24.47
CA PRO A 178 1.27 4.58 24.36
C PRO A 178 1.55 5.32 23.07
N ALA A 179 2.03 6.56 23.18
CA ALA A 179 2.32 7.42 22.04
C ALA A 179 3.47 6.88 21.19
N LEU A 180 3.47 7.21 19.90
CA LEU A 180 4.62 6.95 19.02
C LEU A 180 5.88 7.63 19.56
N PRO A 181 7.08 7.07 19.31
CA PRO A 181 8.36 7.68 19.76
C PRO A 181 8.60 9.08 19.19
N GLU A 182 7.98 9.39 18.06
CA GLU A 182 8.02 10.72 17.43
C GLU A 182 6.70 10.99 16.69
N PRO A 183 6.31 12.26 16.48
CA PRO A 183 5.14 12.58 15.67
C PRO A 183 5.31 12.12 14.22
N LEU A 184 4.30 11.40 13.71
CA LEU A 184 4.27 10.86 12.33
C LEU A 184 2.93 11.15 11.66
N ASP A 185 2.98 11.46 10.38
CA ASP A 185 1.83 11.54 9.49
C ASP A 185 2.12 10.88 8.13
N ASN A 186 1.08 10.57 7.36
CA ASN A 186 1.20 9.95 6.03
C ASN A 186 2.07 8.67 6.00
N PHE A 187 2.12 7.97 7.10
CA PHE A 187 2.76 6.66 7.25
C PHE A 187 1.75 5.53 7.01
N ALA A 188 2.24 4.30 6.90
CA ALA A 188 1.40 3.12 6.84
C ALA A 188 1.40 2.38 8.19
N GLY A 189 0.23 1.81 8.54
CA GLY A 189 0.07 0.94 9.70
C GLY A 189 -0.54 -0.40 9.32
N THR A 190 -0.15 -1.46 10.04
CA THR A 190 -0.74 -2.80 9.92
C THR A 190 -0.67 -3.52 11.26
N SER A 191 -1.47 -4.57 11.40
CA SER A 191 -1.42 -5.45 12.56
C SER A 191 -1.57 -6.92 12.17
N ILE A 192 -1.05 -7.81 13.02
CA ILE A 192 -1.28 -9.23 12.94
C ILE A 192 -1.30 -9.81 14.36
N GLY A 193 -2.44 -10.37 14.77
CA GLY A 193 -2.68 -10.74 16.16
C GLY A 193 -2.55 -9.53 17.10
N SER A 194 -1.68 -9.62 18.09
CA SER A 194 -1.40 -8.51 19.04
C SER A 194 -0.30 -7.56 18.56
N LYS A 195 0.37 -7.88 17.45
CA LYS A 195 1.52 -7.11 16.96
C LYS A 195 1.06 -5.99 16.03
N VAL A 196 1.45 -4.77 16.33
CA VAL A 196 1.16 -3.57 15.54
C VAL A 196 2.46 -2.96 15.02
N PHE A 197 2.44 -2.55 13.75
CA PHE A 197 3.58 -1.99 13.05
C PHE A 197 3.18 -0.71 12.33
N VAL A 198 4.09 0.26 12.31
CA VAL A 198 4.00 1.47 11.48
C VAL A 198 5.30 1.68 10.72
N ALA A 199 5.23 2.21 9.50
CA ALA A 199 6.40 2.39 8.64
C ALA A 199 6.28 3.64 7.77
N GLY A 200 7.40 4.36 7.60
CA GLY A 200 7.51 5.51 6.70
C GLY A 200 6.78 6.75 7.18
N GLY A 201 6.26 7.52 6.23
CA GLY A 201 5.54 8.77 6.47
C GLY A 201 6.44 9.99 6.59
N ASN A 202 5.91 11.05 7.20
CA ASN A 202 6.66 12.24 7.56
C ASN A 202 6.91 12.28 9.06
N ALA A 203 8.17 12.50 9.44
CA ALA A 203 8.59 12.82 10.78
C ALA A 203 9.04 14.29 10.81
N SER A 204 8.30 15.16 11.50
CA SER A 204 8.61 16.60 11.56
C SER A 204 8.80 17.24 10.16
N GLY A 205 7.94 16.91 9.21
CA GLY A 205 7.96 17.45 7.85
C GLY A 205 9.02 16.85 6.91
N LYS A 206 9.72 15.79 7.32
CA LYS A 206 10.69 15.08 6.50
C LYS A 206 10.24 13.64 6.27
N ALA A 207 10.40 13.15 5.05
CA ALA A 207 10.13 11.74 4.76
C ALA A 207 10.98 10.82 5.64
N SER A 208 10.39 9.72 6.10
CA SER A 208 10.98 8.75 7.02
C SER A 208 11.03 7.36 6.39
N ASN A 209 12.03 6.57 6.77
CA ASN A 209 12.12 5.14 6.50
C ASN A 209 12.11 4.31 7.80
N LYS A 210 11.78 4.95 8.91
CA LYS A 210 11.69 4.28 10.22
C LYS A 210 10.51 3.33 10.27
N VAL A 211 10.69 2.31 11.09
CA VAL A 211 9.68 1.29 11.38
C VAL A 211 9.55 1.15 12.89
N PHE A 212 8.32 1.27 13.40
CA PHE A 212 8.04 1.07 14.81
C PHE A 212 7.10 -0.12 15.01
N TYR A 213 7.24 -0.76 16.14
CA TYR A 213 6.53 -1.97 16.54
C TYR A 213 6.10 -1.92 17.98
N ILE A 214 4.93 -2.46 18.28
CA ILE A 214 4.47 -2.73 19.63
C ILE A 214 3.64 -4.02 19.66
N ASP A 215 3.84 -4.87 20.66
CA ASP A 215 2.90 -5.92 21.01
C ASP A 215 1.95 -5.39 22.08
N VAL A 216 0.67 -5.19 21.72
CA VAL A 216 -0.32 -4.52 22.58
C VAL A 216 -0.67 -5.31 23.84
N THR A 217 -0.25 -6.57 23.95
CA THR A 217 -0.50 -7.42 25.12
C THR A 217 0.65 -7.43 26.12
N THR A 218 1.87 -7.14 25.69
CA THR A 218 3.08 -7.29 26.51
C THR A 218 3.90 -6.01 26.66
N ASP A 219 3.87 -5.14 25.65
CA ASP A 219 4.71 -3.95 25.61
C ASP A 219 3.98 -2.74 26.20
N LYS A 220 4.77 -1.84 26.81
CA LYS A 220 4.28 -0.56 27.35
C LYS A 220 4.68 0.63 26.51
N GLU A 221 5.58 0.41 25.55
CA GLU A 221 6.12 1.45 24.67
C GLU A 221 6.46 0.88 23.30
N TRP A 222 6.49 1.72 22.29
CA TRP A 222 6.90 1.37 20.96
C TRP A 222 8.41 1.11 20.88
N LYS A 223 8.79 0.12 20.09
CA LYS A 223 10.18 -0.25 19.80
C LYS A 223 10.48 0.10 18.36
N GLN A 224 11.68 0.61 18.08
CA GLN A 224 12.13 0.81 16.71
C GLN A 224 12.72 -0.50 16.17
N LEU A 225 12.28 -0.89 14.98
CA LEU A 225 12.87 -1.95 14.16
C LEU A 225 13.92 -1.34 13.21
N PRO A 226 14.75 -2.15 12.54
CA PRO A 226 15.63 -1.67 11.48
C PRO A 226 14.85 -0.89 10.41
N ASP A 227 15.37 0.27 10.05
CA ASP A 227 14.82 1.12 8.99
C ASP A 227 14.76 0.36 7.66
N PHE A 228 13.71 0.58 6.86
CA PHE A 228 13.67 -0.06 5.54
C PHE A 228 14.69 0.58 4.58
N PRO A 229 15.32 -0.23 3.68
CA PRO A 229 16.37 0.24 2.80
C PRO A 229 15.84 1.12 1.66
N GLY A 230 16.73 1.94 1.09
CA GLY A 230 16.43 2.85 -0.01
C GLY A 230 15.91 4.20 0.47
N ASP A 231 15.09 4.85 -0.36
CA ASP A 231 14.55 6.16 -0.03
C ASP A 231 13.47 6.09 1.04
N ALA A 232 13.43 7.11 1.87
CA ALA A 232 12.31 7.37 2.76
C ALA A 232 11.01 7.51 1.95
N ARG A 233 9.87 7.05 2.48
CA ARG A 233 8.61 6.99 1.72
C ARG A 233 7.46 7.61 2.49
N VAL A 234 6.82 8.56 1.84
CA VAL A 234 5.54 9.14 2.25
C VAL A 234 4.41 8.36 1.59
N GLN A 235 3.33 8.10 2.31
CA GLN A 235 2.18 7.32 1.84
C GLN A 235 2.54 5.95 1.24
N PRO A 236 3.43 5.16 1.88
CA PRO A 236 3.58 3.76 1.51
C PRO A 236 2.33 2.98 1.94
N VAL A 237 2.28 1.71 1.57
CA VAL A 237 1.36 0.73 2.16
C VAL A 237 2.14 -0.34 2.90
N LEU A 238 1.55 -0.89 3.96
CA LEU A 238 2.17 -1.85 4.85
C LEU A 238 1.23 -3.04 5.07
N ALA A 239 1.74 -4.25 4.89
CA ALA A 239 1.02 -5.48 5.19
C ALA A 239 1.88 -6.40 6.06
N ALA A 240 1.25 -7.16 6.95
CA ALA A 240 1.89 -8.21 7.73
C ALA A 240 1.33 -9.57 7.33
N ILE A 241 2.23 -10.54 7.13
CA ILE A 241 1.91 -11.92 6.73
C ILE A 241 2.64 -12.87 7.68
N GLU A 242 1.93 -13.86 8.24
CA GLU A 242 2.58 -14.95 8.96
C GLU A 242 2.95 -16.08 8.01
N LYS A 243 4.22 -16.48 8.05
CA LYS A 243 4.76 -17.56 7.23
C LYS A 243 5.90 -18.27 7.96
N ASP A 244 5.84 -19.60 8.03
CA ASP A 244 6.92 -20.46 8.56
C ASP A 244 7.38 -20.05 9.99
N ASN A 245 6.41 -19.72 10.86
CA ASN A 245 6.65 -19.21 12.21
C ASN A 245 7.44 -17.89 12.24
N ASP A 246 7.32 -17.08 11.22
CA ASP A 246 7.86 -15.73 11.13
C ASP A 246 6.76 -14.72 10.75
N THR A 247 6.88 -13.52 11.27
CA THR A 247 6.07 -12.39 10.81
C THR A 247 6.87 -11.62 9.77
N LEU A 248 6.35 -11.57 8.55
CA LEU A 248 6.94 -10.80 7.45
C LEU A 248 6.18 -9.50 7.27
N LEU A 249 6.88 -8.36 7.31
CA LEU A 249 6.33 -7.05 7.00
C LEU A 249 6.67 -6.69 5.56
N TYR A 250 5.66 -6.33 4.79
CA TYR A 250 5.81 -5.88 3.40
C TYR A 250 5.57 -4.37 3.32
N VAL A 251 6.60 -3.61 2.87
CA VAL A 251 6.49 -2.20 2.52
C VAL A 251 6.45 -2.06 1.00
N LEU A 252 5.39 -1.44 0.47
CA LEU A 252 5.15 -1.28 -0.95
C LEU A 252 4.80 0.19 -1.25
N GLY A 253 5.09 0.65 -2.47
CA GLY A 253 4.70 1.97 -2.93
C GLY A 253 5.28 3.11 -2.10
N GLY A 254 4.55 4.22 -2.05
CA GLY A 254 4.98 5.47 -1.47
C GLY A 254 5.91 6.27 -2.37
N PHE A 255 6.28 7.46 -1.94
CA PHE A 255 7.16 8.34 -2.69
C PHE A 255 8.11 9.11 -1.77
N PHE A 256 9.21 9.56 -2.34
CA PHE A 256 10.11 10.55 -1.76
C PHE A 256 9.98 11.85 -2.55
N GLY A 257 9.67 12.95 -1.89
CA GLY A 257 9.41 14.25 -2.54
C GLY A 257 10.66 15.00 -2.98
N GLY A 258 11.85 14.41 -2.78
CA GLY A 258 13.12 15.07 -3.03
C GLY A 258 13.59 15.91 -1.83
N ASP A 259 14.90 16.23 -1.82
CA ASP A 259 15.52 17.10 -0.82
C ASP A 259 16.58 18.02 -1.47
N ALA A 260 17.50 18.55 -0.69
CA ALA A 260 18.57 19.41 -1.23
C ALA A 260 19.48 18.69 -2.22
N THR A 261 19.65 17.39 -2.09
CA THR A 261 20.66 16.57 -2.77
C THR A 261 20.08 15.57 -3.77
N LYS A 262 18.82 15.19 -3.61
CA LYS A 262 18.18 14.13 -4.38
C LYS A 262 16.83 14.55 -4.95
N THR A 263 16.58 14.20 -6.20
CA THR A 263 15.30 14.41 -6.89
C THR A 263 14.21 13.49 -6.35
N PRO A 264 12.93 13.78 -6.59
CA PRO A 264 11.83 12.91 -6.24
C PRO A 264 11.95 11.49 -6.82
N THR A 265 11.50 10.50 -6.06
CA THR A 265 11.45 9.09 -6.47
C THR A 265 10.17 8.42 -6.02
N MET A 266 9.79 7.32 -6.68
CA MET A 266 8.66 6.47 -6.29
C MET A 266 9.17 5.16 -5.69
N GLY A 267 8.38 4.57 -4.80
CA GLY A 267 8.64 3.24 -4.26
C GLY A 267 8.24 2.16 -5.26
N GLU A 268 9.21 1.67 -6.03
CA GLU A 268 9.01 0.66 -7.09
C GLU A 268 9.25 -0.77 -6.62
N LYS A 269 9.90 -0.92 -5.47
CA LYS A 269 10.31 -2.22 -4.95
C LYS A 269 9.41 -2.65 -3.81
N VAL A 270 9.02 -3.91 -3.84
CA VAL A 270 8.42 -4.60 -2.71
C VAL A 270 9.52 -5.02 -1.76
N LEU A 271 9.49 -4.48 -0.55
CA LEU A 271 10.44 -4.79 0.51
C LEU A 271 9.75 -5.70 1.53
N ALA A 272 10.45 -6.73 2.03
CA ALA A 272 9.97 -7.60 3.09
C ALA A 272 10.98 -7.63 4.25
N PHE A 273 10.49 -7.44 5.47
CA PHE A 273 11.25 -7.56 6.70
C PHE A 273 10.87 -8.85 7.42
N SER A 274 11.83 -9.68 7.78
CA SER A 274 11.64 -10.82 8.66
C SER A 274 11.81 -10.40 10.11
N LEU A 275 10.74 -10.50 10.89
CA LEU A 275 10.80 -10.19 12.33
C LEU A 275 11.72 -11.17 13.09
N LYS A 276 11.80 -12.42 12.63
CA LYS A 276 12.67 -13.45 13.21
C LYS A 276 14.15 -13.22 12.88
N GLN A 277 14.45 -12.87 11.62
CA GLN A 277 15.83 -12.64 11.15
C GLN A 277 16.32 -11.21 11.40
N GLN A 278 15.42 -10.26 11.71
CA GLN A 278 15.70 -8.83 11.86
C GLN A 278 16.38 -8.23 10.62
N GLN A 279 15.93 -8.64 9.43
CA GLN A 279 16.56 -8.27 8.17
C GLN A 279 15.54 -7.93 7.08
N TRP A 280 15.84 -6.90 6.28
CA TRP A 280 15.11 -6.51 5.09
C TRP A 280 15.60 -7.25 3.85
N HIS A 281 14.67 -7.59 2.96
CA HIS A 281 14.93 -8.18 1.66
C HIS A 281 14.10 -7.43 0.60
N GLU A 282 14.73 -7.21 -0.57
CA GLU A 282 14.01 -6.83 -1.78
C GLU A 282 13.45 -8.10 -2.42
N VAL A 283 12.14 -8.18 -2.60
CA VAL A 283 11.48 -9.44 -3.00
C VAL A 283 10.88 -9.41 -4.40
N ALA A 284 10.50 -8.23 -4.92
CA ALA A 284 9.93 -8.06 -6.25
C ALA A 284 10.01 -6.59 -6.70
N LEU A 285 9.79 -6.36 -8.00
CA LEU A 285 9.41 -5.05 -8.52
C LEU A 285 7.89 -4.89 -8.47
N GLN A 286 7.42 -3.66 -8.39
CA GLN A 286 6.00 -3.30 -8.45
C GLN A 286 5.59 -3.12 -9.91
N GLU A 287 5.51 -4.23 -10.62
CA GLU A 287 5.14 -4.33 -12.05
C GLU A 287 3.80 -5.01 -12.21
N ASN A 288 2.93 -4.46 -13.06
CA ASN A 288 1.68 -5.11 -13.44
C ASN A 288 1.94 -6.35 -14.33
N PRO A 289 0.93 -7.17 -14.67
CA PRO A 289 1.13 -8.32 -15.57
C PRO A 289 1.73 -7.98 -16.93
N ASN A 290 1.60 -6.73 -17.40
CA ASN A 290 2.18 -6.24 -18.65
C ASN A 290 3.63 -5.76 -18.51
N LYS A 291 4.24 -5.91 -17.32
CA LYS A 291 5.60 -5.43 -16.99
C LYS A 291 5.76 -3.91 -16.97
N GLU A 292 4.67 -3.21 -16.69
CA GLU A 292 4.68 -1.76 -16.49
C GLU A 292 4.73 -1.46 -15.00
N ILE A 293 5.61 -0.55 -14.59
CA ILE A 293 5.67 -0.07 -13.21
C ILE A 293 4.40 0.71 -12.90
N PHE A 294 3.75 0.39 -11.79
CA PHE A 294 2.58 1.09 -11.28
C PHE A 294 2.83 1.65 -9.87
N SER A 295 2.00 2.58 -9.41
CA SER A 295 2.16 3.21 -8.10
C SER A 295 1.13 2.70 -7.11
N LEU A 296 1.57 2.50 -5.86
CA LEU A 296 0.69 2.29 -4.70
C LEU A 296 0.75 3.48 -3.71
N THR A 297 1.28 4.63 -4.14
CA THR A 297 1.25 5.85 -3.33
C THR A 297 -0.19 6.26 -3.06
N GLY A 298 -0.55 6.40 -1.79
CA GLY A 298 -1.91 6.72 -1.36
C GLY A 298 -2.93 5.58 -1.55
N ALA A 299 -2.48 4.37 -1.88
CA ALA A 299 -3.30 3.16 -1.90
C ALA A 299 -3.59 2.66 -0.47
N THR A 300 -4.46 1.66 -0.38
CA THR A 300 -4.72 0.91 0.85
C THR A 300 -4.69 -0.59 0.57
N VAL A 301 -4.44 -1.41 1.59
CA VAL A 301 -4.20 -2.84 1.41
C VAL A 301 -4.99 -3.71 2.38
N LEU A 302 -5.22 -4.95 1.95
CA LEU A 302 -5.82 -6.01 2.75
C LEU A 302 -4.99 -7.29 2.58
N ALA A 303 -4.53 -7.87 3.69
CA ALA A 303 -3.91 -9.20 3.68
C ALA A 303 -4.99 -10.29 3.59
N ILE A 304 -4.74 -11.32 2.78
CA ILE A 304 -5.66 -12.43 2.53
C ILE A 304 -4.93 -13.75 2.74
N ASP A 305 -5.48 -14.59 3.61
CA ASP A 305 -5.07 -16.00 3.84
C ASP A 305 -3.55 -16.19 4.10
N ASN A 306 -2.92 -15.25 4.79
CA ASN A 306 -1.47 -15.25 5.05
C ASN A 306 -0.61 -15.48 3.78
N ARG A 307 -1.13 -15.09 2.61
CA ARG A 307 -0.45 -15.29 1.33
C ARG A 307 -0.53 -14.09 0.41
N TYR A 308 -1.71 -13.48 0.28
CA TYR A 308 -1.92 -12.43 -0.70
C TYR A 308 -2.02 -11.06 -0.06
N ILE A 309 -1.56 -10.04 -0.76
CA ILE A 309 -1.75 -8.63 -0.43
C ILE A 309 -2.57 -8.00 -1.55
N ALA A 310 -3.84 -7.71 -1.28
CA ALA A 310 -4.74 -7.01 -2.19
C ALA A 310 -4.59 -5.50 -2.00
N CYS A 311 -4.29 -4.77 -3.07
CA CYS A 311 -4.02 -3.32 -3.07
C CYS A 311 -5.11 -2.58 -3.84
N PHE A 312 -5.69 -1.55 -3.22
CA PHE A 312 -6.80 -0.77 -3.78
C PHE A 312 -6.39 0.69 -3.96
N GLY A 313 -6.65 1.24 -5.14
CA GLY A 313 -6.40 2.63 -5.45
C GLY A 313 -4.92 2.98 -5.60
N GLY A 314 -4.59 4.23 -5.27
CA GLY A 314 -3.27 4.82 -5.49
C GLY A 314 -3.22 5.68 -6.74
N VAL A 315 -2.26 6.60 -6.79
CA VAL A 315 -2.08 7.55 -7.88
C VAL A 315 -1.45 6.90 -9.11
N ASN A 316 -1.66 7.47 -10.30
CA ASN A 316 -0.94 7.06 -11.50
C ASN A 316 0.56 7.37 -11.37
N TYR A 317 1.40 6.37 -11.66
CA TYR A 317 2.85 6.48 -11.52
C TYR A 317 3.43 7.66 -12.30
N SER A 318 3.26 7.66 -13.63
CA SER A 318 3.89 8.64 -14.51
C SER A 318 3.40 10.07 -14.27
N LEU A 319 2.09 10.24 -14.11
CA LEU A 319 1.51 11.57 -13.84
C LEU A 319 2.00 12.14 -12.51
N PHE A 320 2.07 11.30 -11.47
CA PHE A 320 2.47 11.75 -10.15
C PHE A 320 3.96 12.08 -10.08
N ILE A 321 4.84 11.17 -10.54
CA ILE A 321 6.29 11.42 -10.51
C ILE A 321 6.68 12.62 -11.36
N ASN A 322 6.09 12.79 -12.55
CA ASN A 322 6.36 13.96 -13.40
C ASN A 322 5.95 15.25 -12.68
N THR A 323 4.74 15.28 -12.11
CA THR A 323 4.24 16.47 -11.39
C THR A 323 5.16 16.86 -10.22
N ILE A 324 5.51 15.92 -9.34
CA ILE A 324 6.36 16.25 -8.19
C ILE A 324 7.79 16.61 -8.60
N THR A 325 8.29 16.04 -9.71
CA THR A 325 9.61 16.36 -10.27
C THR A 325 9.63 17.76 -10.90
N ASP A 326 8.59 18.12 -11.67
CA ASP A 326 8.47 19.46 -12.26
C ASP A 326 8.39 20.52 -11.16
N LEU A 327 7.58 20.31 -10.13
CA LEU A 327 7.46 21.23 -8.99
C LEU A 327 8.77 21.32 -8.20
N TYR A 328 9.49 20.21 -8.04
CA TYR A 328 10.80 20.19 -7.40
C TYR A 328 11.83 21.04 -8.19
N HIS A 329 11.92 20.89 -9.52
CA HIS A 329 12.81 21.67 -10.35
C HIS A 329 12.39 23.15 -10.38
N LEU A 330 11.10 23.44 -10.48
CA LEU A 330 10.58 24.80 -10.40
C LEU A 330 10.93 25.47 -9.06
N GLY A 331 10.83 24.75 -7.96
CA GLY A 331 11.20 25.26 -6.63
C GLY A 331 12.68 25.58 -6.48
N LYS A 332 13.54 24.91 -7.25
CA LYS A 332 15.01 25.08 -7.24
C LYS A 332 15.59 25.94 -8.37
N ASP A 333 14.75 26.44 -9.27
CA ASP A 333 15.21 27.26 -10.41
C ASP A 333 15.73 28.61 -9.92
N THR A 334 17.04 28.74 -9.87
CA THR A 334 17.73 29.97 -9.44
C THR A 334 17.72 31.08 -10.49
N SER A 335 17.31 30.78 -11.73
CA SER A 335 17.15 31.80 -12.80
C SER A 335 15.90 32.64 -12.64
N LEU A 336 14.96 32.22 -11.77
CA LEU A 336 13.71 32.90 -11.51
C LEU A 336 13.77 33.75 -10.24
N THR A 337 13.12 34.92 -10.26
CA THR A 337 12.81 35.63 -9.00
C THR A 337 11.76 34.86 -8.20
N ASP A 338 11.59 35.21 -6.92
CA ASP A 338 10.57 34.58 -6.07
C ASP A 338 9.15 34.83 -6.58
N GLU A 339 8.89 36.00 -7.14
CA GLU A 339 7.61 36.35 -7.77
C GLU A 339 7.34 35.51 -9.01
N GLN A 340 8.35 35.38 -9.89
CA GLN A 340 8.26 34.55 -11.09
C GLN A 340 8.04 33.09 -10.74
N ARG A 341 8.72 32.58 -9.70
CA ARG A 341 8.56 31.21 -9.22
C ARG A 341 7.16 30.98 -8.66
N LYS A 342 6.65 31.89 -7.85
CA LYS A 342 5.27 31.84 -7.33
C LYS A 342 4.25 31.84 -8.47
N GLN A 343 4.41 32.72 -9.49
CA GLN A 343 3.49 32.77 -10.61
C GLN A 343 3.53 31.48 -11.43
N LYS A 344 4.70 30.97 -11.78
CA LYS A 344 4.82 29.70 -12.50
C LYS A 344 4.25 28.52 -11.71
N ASN A 345 4.46 28.47 -10.38
CA ASN A 345 3.86 27.46 -9.53
C ASN A 345 2.32 27.55 -9.53
N TYR A 346 1.78 28.75 -9.46
CA TYR A 346 0.33 28.98 -9.56
C TYR A 346 -0.21 28.50 -10.91
N ASP A 347 0.42 28.88 -12.01
CA ASP A 347 0.01 28.50 -13.37
C ASP A 347 0.05 26.98 -13.54
N TYR A 348 1.12 26.33 -13.08
CA TYR A 348 1.26 24.87 -13.10
C TYR A 348 0.16 24.18 -12.28
N MET A 349 -0.02 24.59 -11.03
CA MET A 349 -1.01 24.00 -10.13
C MET A 349 -2.45 24.27 -10.60
N SER A 350 -2.73 25.45 -11.12
CA SER A 350 -4.01 25.78 -11.73
C SER A 350 -4.32 24.86 -12.91
N HIS A 351 -3.36 24.69 -13.82
CA HIS A 351 -3.52 23.76 -14.94
C HIS A 351 -3.70 22.32 -14.45
N TYR A 352 -2.85 21.85 -13.54
CA TYR A 352 -2.87 20.47 -13.03
C TYR A 352 -4.15 20.16 -12.26
N MET A 353 -4.57 20.99 -11.29
CA MET A 353 -5.68 20.66 -10.39
C MET A 353 -7.07 20.85 -11.00
N THR A 354 -7.20 21.61 -12.10
CA THR A 354 -8.49 21.83 -12.78
C THR A 354 -8.86 20.73 -13.78
N GLN A 355 -7.94 19.81 -14.07
CA GLN A 355 -8.23 18.69 -15.00
C GLN A 355 -9.41 17.83 -14.51
N PRO A 356 -10.16 17.19 -15.42
CA PRO A 356 -11.22 16.25 -15.05
C PRO A 356 -10.66 15.03 -14.32
N ILE A 357 -11.48 14.35 -13.50
CA ILE A 357 -11.06 13.18 -12.70
C ILE A 357 -10.37 12.11 -13.56
N ALA A 358 -10.91 11.83 -14.75
CA ALA A 358 -10.36 10.83 -15.67
C ALA A 358 -8.90 11.11 -16.11
N TYR A 359 -8.47 12.38 -16.06
CA TYR A 359 -7.09 12.76 -16.40
C TYR A 359 -6.05 12.11 -15.47
N TYR A 360 -6.37 12.00 -14.18
CA TYR A 360 -5.42 11.54 -13.15
C TYR A 360 -5.16 10.04 -13.19
N LYS A 361 -6.02 9.26 -13.82
CA LYS A 361 -5.84 7.81 -14.03
C LYS A 361 -5.42 7.08 -12.74
N PHE A 362 -6.06 7.40 -11.62
CA PHE A 362 -5.84 6.64 -10.40
C PHE A 362 -6.18 5.17 -10.63
N ASN A 363 -5.50 4.25 -9.96
CA ASN A 363 -5.65 2.83 -10.20
C ASN A 363 -7.09 2.36 -9.99
N GLN A 364 -7.69 1.80 -11.01
CA GLN A 364 -8.99 1.12 -10.98
C GLN A 364 -8.85 -0.37 -10.70
N GLU A 365 -7.64 -0.88 -10.85
CA GLU A 365 -7.26 -2.25 -10.61
C GLU A 365 -7.11 -2.50 -9.10
N CYS A 366 -7.67 -3.61 -8.61
CA CYS A 366 -7.22 -4.24 -7.39
C CYS A 366 -6.02 -5.12 -7.73
N TYR A 367 -4.82 -4.62 -7.48
CA TYR A 367 -3.60 -5.40 -7.67
C TYR A 367 -3.44 -6.41 -6.54
N LEU A 368 -3.09 -7.64 -6.90
CA LEU A 368 -2.89 -8.75 -5.98
C LEU A 368 -1.44 -9.22 -6.04
N PHE A 369 -0.72 -9.07 -4.94
CA PHE A 369 0.62 -9.61 -4.79
C PHE A 369 0.58 -10.96 -4.07
N ASP A 370 1.08 -12.01 -4.73
CA ASP A 370 1.28 -13.32 -4.11
C ASP A 370 2.66 -13.37 -3.46
N THR A 371 2.71 -13.41 -2.15
CA THR A 371 3.96 -13.43 -1.37
C THR A 371 4.75 -14.73 -1.53
N HIS A 372 4.13 -15.81 -2.01
CA HIS A 372 4.79 -17.10 -2.27
C HIS A 372 5.51 -17.10 -3.62
N THR A 373 4.77 -16.74 -4.68
CA THR A 373 5.33 -16.71 -6.05
C THR A 373 6.06 -15.40 -6.35
N LYS A 374 5.85 -14.35 -5.55
CA LYS A 374 6.37 -13.00 -5.73
C LYS A 374 5.89 -12.36 -7.05
N GLN A 375 4.70 -12.73 -7.48
CA GLN A 375 4.09 -12.25 -8.73
C GLN A 375 2.91 -11.34 -8.45
N TRP A 376 2.71 -10.39 -9.35
CA TRP A 376 1.55 -9.52 -9.38
C TRP A 376 0.49 -10.05 -10.34
N SER A 377 -0.77 -9.92 -9.96
CA SER A 377 -1.94 -10.15 -10.80
C SER A 377 -2.99 -9.06 -10.56
N VAL A 378 -4.07 -9.07 -11.33
CA VAL A 378 -5.21 -8.17 -11.12
C VAL A 378 -6.39 -9.02 -10.66
N LEU A 379 -6.85 -8.75 -9.45
CA LEU A 379 -7.99 -9.46 -8.85
C LEU A 379 -9.33 -8.95 -9.41
N ASN A 380 -9.47 -7.63 -9.57
CA ASN A 380 -10.68 -6.98 -10.07
C ASN A 380 -10.35 -5.61 -10.64
N ILE A 381 -11.22 -5.08 -11.48
CA ILE A 381 -11.14 -3.72 -12.04
C ILE A 381 -12.47 -3.03 -11.79
N GLN A 382 -12.46 -1.92 -11.04
CA GLN A 382 -13.64 -1.14 -10.70
C GLN A 382 -13.31 0.36 -10.71
N PRO A 383 -14.07 1.20 -11.41
CA PRO A 383 -13.89 2.65 -11.37
C PRO A 383 -13.92 3.22 -9.94
N ASP A 384 -14.67 2.58 -9.05
CA ASP A 384 -14.79 2.98 -7.65
C ASP A 384 -13.52 2.73 -6.80
N PHE A 385 -12.56 1.98 -7.31
CA PHE A 385 -11.23 1.83 -6.67
C PHE A 385 -10.29 3.00 -7.00
N ALA A 386 -10.56 3.78 -8.05
CA ALA A 386 -9.73 4.90 -8.49
C ALA A 386 -9.75 6.06 -7.48
N ARG A 387 -8.99 5.90 -6.39
CA ARG A 387 -8.86 6.90 -5.31
C ARG A 387 -7.52 6.81 -4.59
N ALA A 388 -7.14 7.90 -3.95
CA ALA A 388 -5.99 7.96 -3.07
C ALA A 388 -6.43 8.41 -1.66
N GLY A 389 -5.69 7.99 -0.63
CA GLY A 389 -6.00 8.34 0.75
C GLY A 389 -7.38 7.86 1.21
N ALA A 390 -7.88 6.78 0.65
CA ALA A 390 -9.02 6.05 1.20
C ALA A 390 -8.58 5.26 2.43
N THR A 391 -9.49 5.04 3.37
CA THR A 391 -9.25 4.18 4.53
C THR A 391 -9.86 2.81 4.29
N LEU A 392 -9.18 1.74 4.70
CA LEU A 392 -9.70 0.38 4.61
C LEU A 392 -9.65 -0.30 5.98
N VAL A 393 -10.78 -0.89 6.39
CA VAL A 393 -10.89 -1.68 7.63
C VAL A 393 -11.75 -2.91 7.41
N GLY A 394 -11.46 -3.97 8.15
CA GLY A 394 -12.19 -5.22 8.11
C GLY A 394 -11.33 -6.42 7.76
N THR A 395 -11.99 -7.49 7.35
CA THR A 395 -11.37 -8.77 6.96
C THR A 395 -11.80 -9.15 5.54
N PRO A 396 -11.17 -10.12 4.87
CA PRO A 396 -11.57 -10.55 3.53
C PRO A 396 -13.05 -10.91 3.39
N ASN A 397 -13.67 -11.37 4.47
CA ASN A 397 -15.10 -11.72 4.50
C ASN A 397 -16.04 -10.52 4.54
N GLU A 398 -15.61 -9.42 5.15
CA GLU A 398 -16.31 -8.13 5.16
C GLU A 398 -15.31 -7.02 5.44
N PHE A 399 -15.14 -6.10 4.49
CA PHE A 399 -14.28 -4.93 4.65
C PHE A 399 -14.90 -3.71 3.98
N TYR A 400 -14.41 -2.55 4.36
CA TYR A 400 -14.94 -1.27 3.90
C TYR A 400 -13.83 -0.44 3.30
N LEU A 401 -14.06 0.03 2.06
CA LEU A 401 -13.25 1.06 1.39
C LEU A 401 -13.96 2.40 1.57
N ILE A 402 -13.36 3.27 2.35
CA ILE A 402 -14.01 4.46 2.90
C ILE A 402 -13.49 5.69 2.21
N GLN A 403 -14.39 6.44 1.53
CA GLN A 403 -14.19 7.77 0.98
C GLN A 403 -12.90 7.91 0.15
N GLY A 404 -12.07 8.93 0.37
CA GLY A 404 -10.82 9.15 -0.33
C GLY A 404 -10.89 10.20 -1.44
N GLU A 405 -9.73 10.53 -1.99
CA GLU A 405 -9.51 11.55 -2.99
C GLU A 405 -9.65 10.98 -4.40
N LEU A 406 -10.45 11.62 -5.25
CA LEU A 406 -10.67 11.24 -6.65
C LEU A 406 -9.70 11.94 -7.61
N LYS A 407 -9.22 13.11 -7.21
CA LYS A 407 -8.20 13.92 -7.86
C LYS A 407 -7.67 14.92 -6.83
N PRO A 408 -6.51 15.56 -7.04
CA PRO A 408 -5.99 16.56 -6.12
C PRO A 408 -7.04 17.56 -5.66
N GLY A 409 -7.31 17.62 -4.36
CA GLY A 409 -8.27 18.52 -3.74
C GLY A 409 -9.74 18.09 -3.75
N VAL A 410 -10.14 17.05 -4.49
CA VAL A 410 -11.54 16.62 -4.60
C VAL A 410 -11.73 15.23 -3.98
N ARG A 411 -12.65 15.11 -3.01
CA ARG A 411 -12.94 13.87 -2.29
C ARG A 411 -14.26 13.25 -2.75
N SER A 412 -14.47 12.02 -2.30
CA SER A 412 -15.72 11.27 -2.48
C SER A 412 -16.33 10.95 -1.12
N PRO A 413 -17.62 11.23 -0.88
CA PRO A 413 -18.30 10.80 0.34
C PRO A 413 -18.68 9.30 0.33
N LYS A 414 -18.48 8.61 -0.78
CA LYS A 414 -18.90 7.21 -0.94
C LYS A 414 -18.04 6.27 -0.12
N THR A 415 -18.70 5.39 0.60
CA THR A 415 -18.12 4.23 1.30
C THR A 415 -18.66 2.96 0.69
N TYR A 416 -17.79 1.98 0.47
CA TYR A 416 -18.14 0.69 -0.11
C TYR A 416 -17.93 -0.41 0.89
N LYS A 417 -18.94 -1.29 0.99
CA LYS A 417 -18.83 -2.59 1.65
C LYS A 417 -18.39 -3.60 0.61
N LEU A 418 -17.33 -4.34 0.91
CA LEU A 418 -16.73 -5.32 0.02
C LEU A 418 -16.62 -6.69 0.70
N LYS A 419 -16.60 -7.73 -0.12
CA LYS A 419 -16.36 -9.10 0.31
C LYS A 419 -15.58 -9.84 -0.78
N ILE A 420 -14.52 -10.56 -0.40
CA ILE A 420 -13.82 -11.48 -1.29
C ILE A 420 -14.53 -12.82 -1.26
N LEU A 421 -14.85 -13.34 -2.44
CA LEU A 421 -15.42 -14.66 -2.65
C LEU A 421 -14.35 -15.55 -3.26
N SER A 422 -14.05 -16.68 -2.63
CA SER A 422 -13.22 -17.76 -3.18
C SER A 422 -14.15 -18.79 -3.82
N ASN A 423 -13.96 -19.13 -5.09
CA ASN A 423 -14.71 -20.17 -5.80
C ASN A 423 -14.05 -21.54 -5.59
#